data_0d6e8f4e8a8e1a816ce663f30de3df78
#
_entry.id   0d6e8f4e8a8e1a816ce663f30de3df78
#
_cell.length_a   1.000
_cell.length_b   1.000
_cell.length_c   1.000
_cell.angle_alpha   90.00
_cell.angle_beta   90.00
_cell.angle_gamma   90.00
#
_symmetry.space_group_name_H-M   'P 1'
#
loop_
_entity.id
_entity.type
_entity.pdbx_description
1 polymer ?
#
loop_
_entity_poly.entity_id
_entity_poly.type
_entity_poly.pdbx_seq_one_letter_code
_entity_poly.pdbx_strand_id
1 'polypeptide(L)'
;MPSITERWAGGMLTNFPTIRKAVKKMSTIDKMKEDGTFEKLAKRERLQVDRQRAKLEKNLGSIRDMSRLPSALFVIDVQKEANAVKEANRLNIPVFAMVDTCCDPTPIDYVIPANDDATKSIECIVNILCAAIQEGLDERKLEKDKEVAEDVVEEETKPAARKLRARKGSKDAEEKAEAAE
;
A
#
# COMPACT_ATOMS: atom_id res chain seq x y z
N MET A 1 1.46 -7.03 -2.81
CA MET A 1 2.37 -6.28 -1.93
C MET A 1 3.49 -5.67 -2.76
N PRO A 2 3.86 -4.40 -2.61
CA PRO A 2 4.98 -3.81 -3.35
C PRO A 2 6.31 -4.51 -3.03
N SER A 3 7.10 -4.81 -4.05
CA SER A 3 8.41 -5.44 -3.91
C SER A 3 9.37 -4.90 -4.97
N ILE A 4 10.66 -4.87 -4.69
CA ILE A 4 11.69 -4.42 -5.62
C ILE A 4 12.74 -5.51 -5.68
N THR A 5 12.87 -6.12 -6.84
CA THR A 5 13.78 -7.26 -7.08
C THR A 5 15.01 -6.88 -7.90
N GLU A 6 14.96 -5.74 -8.59
CA GLU A 6 16.06 -5.30 -9.43
C GLU A 6 16.95 -4.31 -8.66
N ARG A 7 16.89 -3.06 -8.98
CA ARG A 7 17.72 -2.04 -8.36
C ARG A 7 16.87 -1.03 -7.61
N TRP A 8 17.22 -0.72 -6.37
CA TRP A 8 16.67 0.41 -5.65
C TRP A 8 17.03 1.73 -6.35
N ALA A 9 16.05 2.44 -6.85
CA ALA A 9 16.28 3.76 -7.42
C ALA A 9 16.45 4.78 -6.30
N GLY A 10 17.54 5.54 -6.30
CA GLY A 10 17.75 6.59 -5.30
C GLY A 10 16.60 7.59 -5.28
N GLY A 11 16.11 7.93 -4.10
CA GLY A 11 14.93 8.79 -3.91
C GLY A 11 13.60 8.06 -4.01
N MET A 12 13.58 6.73 -3.93
CA MET A 12 12.34 5.98 -4.08
C MET A 12 11.32 6.30 -2.98
N LEU A 13 11.77 6.48 -1.76
CA LEU A 13 10.93 6.92 -0.64
C LEU A 13 11.00 8.43 -0.43
N THR A 14 12.21 8.99 -0.41
CA THR A 14 12.44 10.41 -0.12
C THR A 14 11.93 11.34 -1.22
N ASN A 15 11.91 10.90 -2.48
CA ASN A 15 11.38 11.64 -3.61
C ASN A 15 10.23 10.89 -4.31
N PHE A 16 9.32 10.36 -3.52
CA PHE A 16 8.17 9.60 -3.97
C PHE A 16 7.30 10.29 -5.05
N PRO A 17 7.07 11.62 -5.00
CA PRO A 17 6.35 12.32 -6.08
C PRO A 17 6.98 12.15 -7.47
N THR A 18 8.30 12.13 -7.56
CA THR A 18 9.03 11.92 -8.83
C THR A 18 8.89 10.48 -9.31
N ILE A 19 8.97 9.51 -8.40
CA ILE A 19 8.73 8.09 -8.73
C ILE A 19 7.30 7.89 -9.23
N ARG A 20 6.29 8.49 -8.60
CA ARG A 20 4.91 8.48 -9.08
C ARG A 20 4.75 9.08 -10.48
N LYS A 21 5.51 10.11 -10.83
CA LYS A 21 5.52 10.66 -12.21
C LYS A 21 6.07 9.63 -13.20
N ALA A 22 7.11 8.87 -12.84
CA ALA A 22 7.66 7.82 -13.68
C ALA A 22 6.67 6.65 -13.87
N VAL A 23 5.97 6.25 -12.81
CA VAL A 23 4.88 5.25 -12.87
C VAL A 23 3.72 5.74 -13.73
N LYS A 24 3.28 6.99 -13.57
CA LYS A 24 2.26 7.60 -14.44
C LYS A 24 2.68 7.60 -15.90
N LYS A 25 3.96 7.86 -16.20
CA LYS A 25 4.49 7.81 -17.57
C LYS A 25 4.35 6.41 -18.17
N MET A 26 4.59 5.36 -17.39
CA MET A 26 4.38 3.98 -17.82
C MET A 26 2.90 3.73 -18.18
N SER A 27 1.98 4.12 -17.29
CA SER A 27 0.53 4.02 -17.54
C SER A 27 0.07 4.83 -18.76
N THR A 28 0.70 6.01 -19.01
CA THR A 28 0.41 6.81 -20.21
C THR A 28 0.85 6.09 -21.49
N ILE A 29 1.99 5.41 -21.47
CA ILE A 29 2.47 4.62 -22.62
C ILE A 29 1.53 3.44 -22.88
N ASP A 30 1.03 2.78 -21.84
CA ASP A 30 0.07 1.69 -21.96
C ASP A 30 -1.23 2.18 -22.61
N LYS A 31 -1.78 3.31 -22.16
CA LYS A 31 -2.95 3.96 -22.77
C LYS A 31 -2.72 4.35 -24.24
N MET A 32 -1.54 4.90 -24.58
CA MET A 32 -1.21 5.22 -25.98
C MET A 32 -1.23 4.00 -26.88
N LYS A 33 -0.93 2.80 -26.35
CA LYS A 33 -1.03 1.54 -27.09
C LYS A 33 -2.48 1.11 -27.28
N GLU A 34 -3.31 1.26 -26.25
CA GLU A 34 -4.74 0.95 -26.29
C GLU A 34 -5.49 1.89 -27.24
N ASP A 35 -5.18 3.18 -27.23
CA ASP A 35 -5.81 4.22 -28.07
C ASP A 35 -5.38 4.17 -29.55
N GLY A 36 -4.45 3.28 -29.93
CA GLY A 36 -3.90 3.20 -31.29
C GLY A 36 -3.02 4.40 -31.69
N THR A 37 -2.77 5.35 -30.80
CA THR A 37 -1.89 6.50 -31.03
C THR A 37 -0.45 6.05 -31.25
N PHE A 38 -0.07 4.93 -30.63
CA PHE A 38 1.25 4.31 -30.78
C PHE A 38 1.55 3.91 -32.22
N GLU A 39 0.56 3.48 -33.00
CA GLU A 39 0.73 3.08 -34.40
C GLU A 39 1.00 4.27 -35.34
N LYS A 40 0.60 5.48 -34.95
CA LYS A 40 0.84 6.72 -35.71
C LYS A 40 2.28 7.24 -35.59
N LEU A 41 3.03 6.75 -34.60
CA LEU A 41 4.43 7.14 -34.37
C LEU A 41 5.36 6.52 -35.43
N ALA A 42 6.47 7.22 -35.74
CA ALA A 42 7.52 6.68 -36.60
C ALA A 42 8.13 5.39 -35.97
N LYS A 43 8.60 4.47 -36.81
CA LYS A 43 9.16 3.18 -36.36
C LYS A 43 10.25 3.33 -35.30
N ARG A 44 11.11 4.34 -35.45
CA ARG A 44 12.19 4.64 -34.47
C ARG A 44 11.64 5.08 -33.13
N GLU A 45 10.62 5.92 -33.14
CA GLU A 45 9.98 6.42 -31.93
C GLU A 45 9.25 5.30 -31.17
N ARG A 46 8.51 4.45 -31.90
CA ARG A 46 7.87 3.25 -31.30
C ARG A 46 8.88 2.41 -30.56
N LEU A 47 10.00 2.11 -31.19
CA LEU A 47 11.06 1.31 -30.57
C LEU A 47 11.66 1.98 -29.33
N GLN A 48 11.81 3.31 -29.34
CA GLN A 48 12.33 4.07 -28.20
C GLN A 48 11.35 4.07 -27.04
N VAL A 49 10.05 4.25 -27.30
CA VAL A 49 8.98 4.23 -26.30
C VAL A 49 8.86 2.82 -25.68
N ASP A 50 8.93 1.76 -26.50
CA ASP A 50 8.90 0.38 -26.01
C ASP A 50 10.10 0.05 -25.11
N ARG A 51 11.29 0.46 -25.48
CA ARG A 51 12.48 0.28 -24.64
C ARG A 51 12.35 1.04 -23.32
N GLN A 52 11.81 2.26 -23.37
CA GLN A 52 11.58 3.06 -22.18
C GLN A 52 10.54 2.41 -21.26
N ARG A 53 9.43 1.91 -21.82
CA ARG A 53 8.41 1.17 -21.08
C ARG A 53 9.00 -0.07 -20.41
N ALA A 54 9.71 -0.90 -21.16
CA ALA A 54 10.34 -2.11 -20.63
C ALA A 54 11.31 -1.81 -19.48
N LYS A 55 12.09 -0.73 -19.57
CA LYS A 55 12.98 -0.29 -18.50
C LYS A 55 12.21 0.17 -17.25
N LEU A 56 11.13 0.92 -17.42
CA LEU A 56 10.28 1.36 -16.31
C LEU A 56 9.55 0.17 -15.66
N GLU A 57 9.02 -0.74 -16.46
CA GLU A 57 8.35 -1.96 -16.01
C GLU A 57 9.29 -2.81 -15.15
N LYS A 58 10.51 -3.04 -15.62
CA LYS A 58 11.52 -3.82 -14.91
C LYS A 58 11.84 -3.23 -13.52
N ASN A 59 11.97 -1.90 -13.42
CA ASN A 59 12.42 -1.24 -12.20
C ASN A 59 11.28 -0.82 -11.26
N LEU A 60 10.09 -0.51 -11.79
CA LEU A 60 9.00 0.12 -11.05
C LEU A 60 7.67 -0.62 -11.21
N GLY A 61 7.64 -1.72 -11.95
CA GLY A 61 6.39 -2.45 -12.24
C GLY A 61 5.67 -2.90 -10.97
N SER A 62 6.41 -3.45 -10.02
CA SER A 62 5.87 -3.98 -8.76
C SER A 62 5.34 -2.91 -7.79
N ILE A 63 5.73 -1.64 -7.96
CA ILE A 63 5.25 -0.51 -7.14
C ILE A 63 4.19 0.34 -7.84
N ARG A 64 3.66 -0.13 -8.98
CA ARG A 64 2.67 0.59 -9.81
C ARG A 64 1.46 1.04 -9.01
N ASP A 65 0.95 0.17 -8.15
CA ASP A 65 -0.27 0.37 -7.37
C ASP A 65 -0.03 1.07 -6.02
N MET A 66 1.22 1.38 -5.71
CA MET A 66 1.57 2.03 -4.46
C MET A 66 1.15 3.51 -4.48
N SER A 67 0.12 3.85 -3.70
CA SER A 67 -0.43 5.22 -3.63
C SER A 67 0.22 6.08 -2.54
N ARG A 68 0.76 5.46 -1.49
CA ARG A 68 1.35 6.10 -0.30
C ARG A 68 2.66 5.42 0.08
N LEU A 69 3.45 6.08 0.93
CA LEU A 69 4.67 5.50 1.50
C LEU A 69 4.34 4.26 2.33
N PRO A 70 5.24 3.26 2.34
CA PRO A 70 5.08 2.06 3.16
C PRO A 70 5.23 2.40 4.64
N SER A 71 4.53 1.65 5.50
CA SER A 71 4.62 1.79 6.96
C SER A 71 5.79 1.01 7.56
N ALA A 72 6.37 0.08 6.82
CA ALA A 72 7.54 -0.71 7.17
C ALA A 72 8.30 -1.11 5.91
N LEU A 73 9.59 -1.36 6.04
CA LEU A 73 10.46 -1.83 4.97
C LEU A 73 11.12 -3.14 5.40
N PHE A 74 11.06 -4.16 4.53
CA PHE A 74 11.83 -5.38 4.68
C PHE A 74 12.96 -5.43 3.66
N VAL A 75 14.19 -5.61 4.13
CA VAL A 75 15.40 -5.58 3.32
C VAL A 75 16.12 -6.92 3.39
N ILE A 76 16.53 -7.41 2.24
CA ILE A 76 17.42 -8.56 2.10
C ILE A 76 18.75 -8.01 1.56
N ASP A 77 19.88 -8.36 2.17
CA ASP A 77 21.21 -7.84 1.85
C ASP A 77 21.33 -6.32 2.10
N VAL A 78 21.56 -5.97 3.35
CA VAL A 78 21.71 -4.58 3.82
C VAL A 78 22.88 -3.87 3.14
N GLN A 79 23.94 -4.58 2.77
CA GLN A 79 25.11 -4.00 2.14
C GLN A 79 24.81 -3.51 0.73
N LYS A 80 24.10 -4.31 -0.07
CA LYS A 80 23.69 -3.93 -1.44
C LYS A 80 22.60 -2.85 -1.42
N GLU A 81 21.66 -2.96 -0.49
CA GLU A 81 20.51 -2.07 -0.39
C GLU A 81 20.67 -0.95 0.68
N ALA A 82 21.91 -0.56 0.98
CA ALA A 82 22.21 0.50 1.94
C ALA A 82 21.47 1.83 1.66
N ASN A 83 21.14 2.11 0.41
CA ASN A 83 20.35 3.29 0.04
C ASN A 83 18.91 3.21 0.53
N ALA A 84 18.29 2.03 0.45
CA ALA A 84 16.94 1.80 0.95
C ALA A 84 16.86 2.02 2.46
N VAL A 85 17.82 1.47 3.20
CA VAL A 85 17.92 1.64 4.66
C VAL A 85 18.11 3.11 5.04
N LYS A 86 19.03 3.83 4.36
CA LYS A 86 19.24 5.27 4.61
C LYS A 86 18.00 6.12 4.33
N GLU A 87 17.26 5.80 3.29
CA GLU A 87 16.01 6.51 2.96
C GLU A 87 14.90 6.22 3.98
N ALA A 88 14.74 4.97 4.40
CA ALA A 88 13.77 4.57 5.41
C ALA A 88 14.06 5.25 6.76
N ASN A 89 15.29 5.22 7.23
CA ASN A 89 15.70 5.89 8.47
C ASN A 89 15.47 7.40 8.41
N ARG A 90 15.71 8.03 7.25
CA ARG A 90 15.44 9.47 7.07
C ARG A 90 13.97 9.83 7.20
N LEU A 91 13.09 8.90 6.88
CA LEU A 91 11.63 9.05 6.95
C LEU A 91 11.02 8.44 8.22
N ASN A 92 11.85 7.93 9.14
CA ASN A 92 11.43 7.21 10.34
C ASN A 92 10.49 6.02 10.02
N ILE A 93 10.78 5.30 8.94
CA ILE A 93 10.07 4.07 8.57
C ILE A 93 10.83 2.91 9.20
N PRO A 94 10.19 2.07 10.03
CA PRO A 94 10.85 0.93 10.67
C PRO A 94 11.39 -0.06 9.63
N VAL A 95 12.65 -0.47 9.83
CA VAL A 95 13.38 -1.36 8.94
C VAL A 95 13.54 -2.73 9.56
N PHE A 96 13.02 -3.73 8.90
CA PHE A 96 13.27 -5.15 9.17
C PHE A 96 14.29 -5.64 8.15
N ALA A 97 15.35 -6.29 8.57
CA ALA A 97 16.35 -6.75 7.61
C ALA A 97 16.94 -8.13 7.96
N MET A 98 17.22 -8.90 6.93
CA MET A 98 18.13 -10.04 7.02
C MET A 98 19.56 -9.50 7.06
N VAL A 99 20.30 -9.87 8.09
CA VAL A 99 21.66 -9.39 8.33
C VAL A 99 22.60 -10.57 8.47
N ASP A 100 23.56 -10.63 7.56
CA ASP A 100 24.65 -11.58 7.62
C ASP A 100 25.86 -10.98 8.38
N THR A 101 26.88 -11.78 8.60
CA THR A 101 28.09 -11.45 9.36
C THR A 101 28.92 -10.31 8.76
N CYS A 102 28.74 -10.02 7.46
CA CYS A 102 29.42 -8.94 6.74
C CYS A 102 28.72 -7.58 6.84
N CYS A 103 27.54 -7.50 7.45
CA CYS A 103 26.70 -6.32 7.47
C CYS A 103 26.71 -5.63 8.85
N ASP A 104 26.61 -4.28 8.85
CA ASP A 104 26.42 -3.47 10.07
C ASP A 104 24.94 -3.47 10.48
N PRO A 105 24.57 -4.00 11.65
CA PRO A 105 23.19 -4.00 12.13
C PRO A 105 22.73 -2.67 12.73
N THR A 106 23.64 -1.72 12.99
CA THR A 106 23.35 -0.48 13.72
C THR A 106 22.19 0.35 13.13
N PRO A 107 22.05 0.51 11.79
CA PRO A 107 20.98 1.31 11.21
C PRO A 107 19.64 0.58 11.06
N ILE A 108 19.47 -0.61 11.66
CA ILE A 108 18.31 -1.48 11.47
C ILE A 108 17.56 -1.61 12.78
N ASP A 109 16.22 -1.43 12.74
CA ASP A 109 15.38 -1.51 13.93
C ASP A 109 15.13 -2.98 14.35
N TYR A 110 14.90 -3.87 13.38
CA TYR A 110 14.59 -5.27 13.62
C TYR A 110 15.51 -6.17 12.79
N VAL A 111 16.52 -6.71 13.43
CA VAL A 111 17.54 -7.56 12.82
C VAL A 111 17.10 -9.02 12.84
N ILE A 112 17.16 -9.67 11.70
CA ILE A 112 16.99 -11.12 11.53
C ILE A 112 18.35 -11.69 11.13
N PRO A 113 19.11 -12.30 12.07
CA PRO A 113 20.41 -12.88 11.76
C PRO A 113 20.22 -14.13 10.88
N ALA A 114 20.62 -14.03 9.64
CA ALA A 114 20.49 -15.09 8.66
C ALA A 114 21.44 -14.89 7.48
N ASN A 115 21.69 -15.97 6.75
CA ASN A 115 22.46 -15.92 5.51
C ASN A 115 21.62 -15.30 4.38
N ASP A 116 22.08 -14.20 3.82
CA ASP A 116 21.40 -13.45 2.76
C ASP A 116 21.85 -13.82 1.33
N ASP A 117 22.84 -14.73 1.18
CA ASP A 117 23.30 -15.27 -0.11
C ASP A 117 22.59 -16.59 -0.49
N ALA A 118 22.21 -17.39 0.51
CA ALA A 118 21.64 -18.71 0.26
C ALA A 118 20.14 -18.63 -0.06
N THR A 119 19.78 -19.00 -1.29
CA THR A 119 18.37 -19.02 -1.76
C THR A 119 17.41 -19.72 -0.79
N LYS A 120 17.81 -20.87 -0.24
CA LYS A 120 16.98 -21.61 0.73
C LYS A 120 16.76 -20.87 2.04
N SER A 121 17.75 -20.12 2.52
CA SER A 121 17.65 -19.31 3.73
C SER A 121 16.66 -18.16 3.52
N ILE A 122 16.82 -17.45 2.40
CA ILE A 122 15.93 -16.35 2.00
C ILE A 122 14.50 -16.85 1.82
N GLU A 123 14.30 -17.95 1.10
CA GLU A 123 12.99 -18.54 0.86
C GLU A 123 12.27 -18.91 2.16
N CYS A 124 12.96 -19.53 3.10
CA CYS A 124 12.39 -19.93 4.40
C CYS A 124 11.85 -18.70 5.16
N ILE A 125 12.65 -17.63 5.27
CA ILE A 125 12.29 -16.43 6.02
C ILE A 125 11.19 -15.64 5.30
N VAL A 126 11.30 -15.47 3.98
CA VAL A 126 10.31 -14.77 3.17
C VAL A 126 8.95 -15.47 3.21
N ASN A 127 8.92 -16.81 3.16
CA ASN A 127 7.67 -17.57 3.27
C ASN A 127 6.97 -17.34 4.61
N ILE A 128 7.72 -17.34 5.72
CA ILE A 128 7.16 -17.08 7.06
C ILE A 128 6.59 -15.66 7.12
N LEU A 129 7.35 -14.67 6.62
CA LEU A 129 6.88 -13.28 6.58
C LEU A 129 5.65 -13.10 5.69
N CYS A 130 5.63 -13.72 4.53
CA CYS A 130 4.47 -13.66 3.62
C CYS A 130 3.23 -14.28 4.26
N ALA A 131 3.36 -15.40 4.95
CA ALA A 131 2.25 -16.03 5.68
C ALA A 131 1.69 -15.09 6.77
N ALA A 132 2.55 -14.55 7.62
CA ALA A 132 2.15 -13.62 8.68
C ALA A 132 1.50 -12.32 8.11
N ILE A 133 2.01 -11.80 7.01
CA ILE A 133 1.41 -10.62 6.34
C ILE A 133 0.04 -10.97 5.76
N GLN A 134 -0.12 -12.17 5.21
CA GLN A 134 -1.40 -12.61 4.66
C GLN A 134 -2.45 -12.77 5.75
N GLU A 135 -2.11 -13.38 6.88
CA GLU A 135 -2.96 -13.48 8.06
C GLU A 135 -3.42 -12.09 8.53
N GLY A 136 -2.51 -11.14 8.70
CA GLY A 136 -2.84 -9.77 9.10
C GLY A 136 -3.69 -9.01 8.08
N LEU A 137 -3.55 -9.30 6.78
CA LEU A 137 -4.41 -8.73 5.74
C LEU A 137 -5.83 -9.30 5.78
N ASP A 138 -5.97 -10.57 6.08
CA ASP A 138 -7.26 -11.24 6.18
C ASP A 138 -8.00 -10.83 7.47
N GLU A 139 -7.31 -10.71 8.60
CA GLU A 139 -7.84 -10.12 9.82
C GLU A 139 -8.37 -8.70 9.59
N ARG A 140 -7.59 -7.85 8.93
CA ARG A 140 -7.99 -6.49 8.61
C ARG A 140 -9.20 -6.41 7.68
N LYS A 141 -9.39 -7.38 6.78
CA LYS A 141 -10.60 -7.47 5.95
C LYS A 141 -11.82 -7.82 6.81
N LEU A 142 -11.67 -8.82 7.68
CA LEU A 142 -12.72 -9.23 8.61
C LEU A 142 -13.14 -8.11 9.58
N GLU A 143 -12.19 -7.30 10.06
CA GLU A 143 -12.49 -6.13 10.89
C GLU A 143 -13.29 -5.09 10.12
N LYS A 144 -12.87 -4.76 8.90
CA LYS A 144 -13.61 -3.82 8.04
C LYS A 144 -15.02 -4.29 7.71
N ASP A 145 -15.17 -5.57 7.41
CA ASP A 145 -16.49 -6.15 7.12
C ASP A 145 -17.40 -6.09 8.36
N LYS A 146 -16.84 -6.23 9.57
CA LYS A 146 -17.57 -6.04 10.83
C LYS A 146 -17.94 -4.56 11.07
N GLU A 147 -17.00 -3.63 10.87
CA GLU A 147 -17.27 -2.18 10.98
C GLU A 147 -18.40 -1.75 10.04
N VAL A 148 -18.35 -2.20 8.77
CA VAL A 148 -19.40 -1.91 7.79
C VAL A 148 -20.74 -2.52 8.19
N ALA A 149 -20.76 -3.73 8.76
CA ALA A 149 -21.97 -4.38 9.24
C ALA A 149 -22.56 -3.64 10.46
N GLU A 150 -21.73 -3.17 11.38
CA GLU A 150 -22.15 -2.38 12.54
C GLU A 150 -22.69 -1.02 12.13
N ASP A 151 -22.05 -0.31 11.19
CA ASP A 151 -22.54 0.95 10.64
C ASP A 151 -23.91 0.82 9.96
N VAL A 152 -24.14 -0.27 9.20
CA VAL A 152 -25.42 -0.54 8.57
C VAL A 152 -26.52 -0.78 9.62
N VAL A 153 -26.22 -1.52 10.69
CA VAL A 153 -27.17 -1.76 11.80
C VAL A 153 -27.47 -0.46 12.56
N GLU A 154 -26.49 0.41 12.76
CA GLU A 154 -26.72 1.72 13.38
C GLU A 154 -27.56 2.66 12.47
N GLU A 155 -27.36 2.65 11.17
CA GLU A 155 -28.18 3.44 10.24
C GLU A 155 -29.62 2.95 10.16
N GLU A 156 -29.87 1.66 10.21
CA GLU A 156 -31.24 1.11 10.24
C GLU A 156 -31.98 1.38 11.55
N THR A 157 -31.28 1.50 12.68
CA THR A 157 -31.89 1.79 13.98
C THR A 157 -32.19 3.28 14.21
N LYS A 158 -31.45 4.20 13.58
CA LYS A 158 -31.68 5.66 13.71
C LYS A 158 -33.04 6.15 13.21
N PRO A 159 -33.63 5.68 12.11
CA PRO A 159 -34.97 6.12 11.68
C PRO A 159 -36.11 5.63 12.59
N ALA A 160 -35.97 4.46 13.21
CA ALA A 160 -36.97 3.92 14.12
C ALA A 160 -37.06 4.70 15.46
N ALA A 161 -35.90 5.07 16.01
CA ALA A 161 -35.84 5.89 17.23
C ALA A 161 -36.36 7.31 17.00
N ARG A 162 -36.17 7.88 15.81
CA ARG A 162 -36.68 9.20 15.43
C ARG A 162 -38.22 9.18 15.25
N LYS A 163 -38.79 8.11 14.70
CA LYS A 163 -40.26 7.93 14.59
C LYS A 163 -40.92 7.68 15.94
N LEU A 164 -40.29 6.99 16.87
CA LEU A 164 -40.79 6.79 18.24
C LEU A 164 -40.77 8.07 19.08
N ARG A 165 -39.70 8.90 18.95
CA ARG A 165 -39.65 10.23 19.61
C ARG A 165 -40.69 11.20 19.07
N ALA A 166 -40.95 11.22 17.75
CA ALA A 166 -41.95 12.04 17.12
C ALA A 166 -43.38 11.66 17.57
N ARG A 167 -43.68 10.35 17.72
CA ARG A 167 -44.99 9.87 18.22
C ARG A 167 -45.19 10.13 19.73
N LYS A 168 -44.14 10.18 20.54
CA LYS A 168 -44.24 10.50 21.94
C LYS A 168 -44.47 12.01 22.17
N GLY A 169 -43.79 12.87 21.37
CA GLY A 169 -43.99 14.32 21.44
C GLY A 169 -45.38 14.80 20.98
N SER A 170 -46.06 14.07 20.06
CA SER A 170 -47.42 14.39 19.65
C SER A 170 -48.49 13.98 20.68
N LYS A 171 -48.28 12.87 21.41
CA LYS A 171 -49.19 12.47 22.50
C LYS A 171 -49.10 13.39 23.73
N ASP A 172 -47.90 13.82 24.07
CA ASP A 172 -47.71 14.77 25.21
C ASP A 172 -48.24 16.18 24.89
N ALA A 173 -48.37 16.55 23.62
CA ALA A 173 -48.98 17.80 23.17
C ALA A 173 -50.52 17.74 23.15
N GLU A 174 -51.11 16.60 22.78
CA GLU A 174 -52.57 16.38 22.84
C GLU A 174 -53.07 16.32 24.29
N GLU A 175 -52.38 15.63 25.19
CA GLU A 175 -52.73 15.50 26.60
C GLU A 175 -52.65 16.84 27.37
N LYS A 176 -51.76 17.77 26.94
CA LYS A 176 -51.69 19.13 27.48
C LYS A 176 -52.73 20.08 26.93
N ALA A 177 -53.27 19.80 25.76
CA ALA A 177 -54.34 20.62 25.18
C ALA A 177 -55.71 20.27 25.82
N GLU A 178 -55.95 19.02 26.15
CA GLU A 178 -57.18 18.52 26.77
C GLU A 178 -57.27 18.89 28.28
N ALA A 179 -56.15 19.20 28.94
CA ALA A 179 -56.11 19.63 30.36
C ALA A 179 -56.24 21.16 30.55
N ALA A 180 -56.41 21.92 29.44
CA ALA A 180 -56.52 23.39 29.47
C ALA A 180 -57.89 23.93 29.07
N GLU A 181 -58.87 23.04 28.86
CA GLU A 181 -60.28 23.35 28.70
C GLU A 181 -61.04 22.98 29.97
#